data_e1a411d4bb316f7bc27e6f184bd94a8d
#
_entry.id   e1a411d4bb316f7bc27e6f184bd94a8d
#
_cell.length_a   1.000
_cell.length_b   1.000
_cell.length_c   1.000
_cell.angle_alpha   90.00
_cell.angle_beta   90.00
_cell.angle_gamma   90.00
#
_symmetry.space_group_name_H-M   'P 1'
#
loop_
_entity.id
_entity.type
_entity.pdbx_description
1 polymer ?
#
loop_
_entity_poly.entity_id
_entity_poly.type
_entity_poly.pdbx_seq_one_letter_code
_entity_poly.pdbx_strand_id
1 'polypeptide(L)'
;MASNHIQTERLCLHQLEVEEARRLLQGIADPERPWVTDYPIQGTLIAVEAFVRAVDAGARPGRYGVYQLVRSVDSRVVGDIGFHGPPDPEGSVTVGYGLAASARGHGYATEALRALAAWALAQPEVVRVEADTTHANLPSQRVMERAGMRLVDHNEQLRFYRLP
;
A
#
# COMPACT_ATOMS: atom_id res chain seq x y z
N MET A 1 -13.64 17.19 -8.13
CA MET A 1 -12.67 16.81 -7.07
C MET A 1 -12.00 15.50 -7.42
N ALA A 2 -10.71 15.44 -7.21
CA ALA A 2 -10.00 14.17 -7.37
C ALA A 2 -10.50 13.18 -6.31
N SER A 3 -10.84 11.98 -6.73
CA SER A 3 -11.28 10.93 -5.83
C SER A 3 -10.10 10.41 -5.01
N ASN A 4 -10.26 10.33 -3.69
CA ASN A 4 -9.22 9.82 -2.78
C ASN A 4 -9.22 8.29 -2.71
N HIS A 5 -9.75 7.63 -3.74
CA HIS A 5 -9.77 6.18 -3.79
C HIS A 5 -9.56 5.67 -5.21
N ILE A 6 -9.12 4.43 -5.30
CA ILE A 6 -8.92 3.70 -6.54
C ILE A 6 -9.78 2.45 -6.48
N GLN A 7 -10.72 2.32 -7.42
CA GLN A 7 -11.61 1.18 -7.49
C GLN A 7 -10.98 0.08 -8.34
N THR A 8 -11.01 -1.16 -7.84
CA THR A 8 -10.61 -2.36 -8.58
C THR A 8 -11.81 -3.31 -8.70
N GLU A 9 -11.62 -4.49 -9.24
CA GLU A 9 -12.71 -5.47 -9.39
C GLU A 9 -13.33 -5.85 -8.04
N ARG A 10 -12.52 -6.10 -7.02
CA ARG A 10 -12.98 -6.61 -5.71
C ARG A 10 -12.67 -5.70 -4.55
N LEU A 11 -11.90 -4.63 -4.79
CA LEU A 11 -11.40 -3.74 -3.73
C LEU A 11 -11.68 -2.29 -4.06
N CYS A 12 -11.80 -1.49 -3.02
CA CYS A 12 -11.64 -0.05 -3.08
C CYS A 12 -10.39 0.31 -2.27
N LEU A 13 -9.41 0.90 -2.92
CA LEU A 13 -8.23 1.44 -2.25
C LEU A 13 -8.60 2.82 -1.73
N HIS A 14 -8.87 2.92 -0.44
CA HIS A 14 -9.28 4.15 0.22
C HIS A 14 -8.06 4.84 0.82
N GLN A 15 -7.74 6.04 0.33
CA GLN A 15 -6.63 6.81 0.88
C GLN A 15 -6.97 7.32 2.29
N LEU A 16 -6.11 7.01 3.25
CA LEU A 16 -6.24 7.53 4.61
C LEU A 16 -5.90 9.01 4.64
N GLU A 17 -6.80 9.81 5.20
CA GLU A 17 -6.47 11.16 5.64
C GLU A 17 -5.72 11.09 6.96
N VAL A 18 -4.99 12.14 7.31
CA VAL A 18 -4.15 12.12 8.52
C VAL A 18 -4.98 11.86 9.79
N GLU A 19 -6.20 12.40 9.87
CA GLU A 19 -7.04 12.18 11.04
C GLU A 19 -7.55 10.74 11.13
N GLU A 20 -7.86 10.12 9.99
CA GLU A 20 -8.18 8.69 9.93
C GLU A 20 -6.98 7.83 10.37
N ALA A 21 -5.78 8.20 9.91
CA ALA A 21 -4.54 7.54 10.29
C ALA A 21 -4.29 7.62 11.81
N ARG A 22 -4.54 8.77 12.42
CA ARG A 22 -4.42 8.95 13.88
C ARG A 22 -5.41 8.06 14.63
N ARG A 23 -6.66 7.98 14.16
CA ARG A 23 -7.67 7.09 14.76
C ARG A 23 -7.29 5.63 14.62
N LEU A 24 -6.74 5.23 13.47
CA LEU A 24 -6.25 3.86 13.28
C LEU A 24 -5.20 3.50 14.32
N LEU A 25 -4.26 4.39 14.60
CA LEU A 25 -3.22 4.17 15.62
C LEU A 25 -3.80 4.06 17.03
N GLN A 26 -4.99 4.61 17.26
CA GLN A 26 -5.73 4.49 18.53
C GLN A 26 -6.63 3.23 18.57
N GLY A 27 -6.65 2.43 17.50
CA GLY A 27 -7.49 1.26 17.41
C GLY A 27 -8.95 1.57 17.04
N ILE A 28 -9.20 2.72 16.42
CA ILE A 28 -10.55 3.18 16.08
C ILE A 28 -10.79 3.04 14.58
N ALA A 29 -11.73 2.18 14.21
CA ALA A 29 -12.16 2.01 12.82
C ALA A 29 -13.26 3.02 12.46
N ASP A 30 -13.34 3.40 11.17
CA ASP A 30 -14.48 4.11 10.64
C ASP A 30 -15.67 3.14 10.59
N PRO A 31 -16.84 3.52 11.14
CA PRO A 31 -18.03 2.65 11.09
C PRO A 31 -18.47 2.23 9.69
N GLU A 32 -18.18 3.04 8.68
CA GLU A 32 -18.48 2.72 7.28
C GLU A 32 -17.49 1.75 6.65
N ARG A 33 -16.31 1.62 7.25
CA ARG A 33 -15.24 0.73 6.80
C ARG A 33 -14.70 -0.06 8.00
N PRO A 34 -15.52 -0.97 8.58
CA PRO A 34 -15.07 -1.77 9.71
C PRO A 34 -13.92 -2.69 9.30
N TRP A 35 -13.09 -3.04 10.26
CA TRP A 35 -11.95 -3.91 10.01
C TRP A 35 -12.33 -5.39 10.15
N VAL A 36 -11.65 -6.28 9.40
CA VAL A 36 -11.65 -7.69 9.76
C VAL A 36 -10.95 -7.86 11.12
N THR A 37 -11.23 -8.95 11.82
CA THR A 37 -10.82 -9.14 13.23
C THR A 37 -9.31 -9.05 13.43
N ASP A 38 -8.51 -9.49 12.46
CA ASP A 38 -7.06 -9.56 12.54
C ASP A 38 -6.36 -8.38 11.80
N TYR A 39 -7.06 -7.28 11.58
CA TYR A 39 -6.51 -6.02 11.09
C TYR A 39 -6.63 -4.96 12.19
N PRO A 40 -5.67 -4.03 12.36
CA PRO A 40 -4.44 -3.85 11.59
C PRO A 40 -3.35 -4.85 11.96
N ILE A 41 -2.45 -5.11 11.03
CA ILE A 41 -1.26 -5.92 11.27
C ILE A 41 -0.09 -5.05 11.73
N GLN A 42 1.00 -5.67 12.18
CA GLN A 42 2.19 -4.93 12.66
C GLN A 42 2.73 -3.99 11.58
N GLY A 43 2.81 -4.45 10.34
CA GLY A 43 3.27 -3.64 9.22
C GLY A 43 2.41 -2.41 8.97
N THR A 44 1.10 -2.52 9.16
CA THR A 44 0.17 -1.39 9.08
C THR A 44 0.54 -0.30 10.09
N LEU A 45 0.73 -0.70 11.34
CA LEU A 45 1.04 0.25 12.42
C LEU A 45 2.35 1.00 12.15
N ILE A 46 3.37 0.28 11.67
CA ILE A 46 4.66 0.88 11.30
C ILE A 46 4.48 1.88 10.16
N ALA A 47 3.78 1.50 9.10
CA ALA A 47 3.58 2.36 7.92
C ALA A 47 2.75 3.60 8.25
N VAL A 48 1.67 3.42 9.00
CA VAL A 48 0.76 4.54 9.37
C VAL A 48 1.44 5.48 10.35
N GLU A 49 2.21 4.97 11.31
CA GLU A 49 2.98 5.80 12.21
C GLU A 49 4.02 6.64 11.46
N ALA A 50 4.74 6.05 10.52
CA ALA A 50 5.70 6.75 9.68
C ALA A 50 5.02 7.86 8.84
N PHE A 51 3.85 7.57 8.28
CA PHE A 51 3.04 8.53 7.53
C PHE A 51 2.62 9.72 8.40
N VAL A 52 2.07 9.47 9.58
CA VAL A 52 1.64 10.52 10.51
C VAL A 52 2.84 11.37 10.94
N ARG A 53 3.96 10.73 11.28
CA ARG A 53 5.18 11.43 11.68
C ARG A 53 5.71 12.33 10.57
N ALA A 54 5.68 11.88 9.31
CA ALA A 54 6.10 12.68 8.18
C ALA A 54 5.20 13.90 7.98
N VAL A 55 3.87 13.72 8.08
CA VAL A 55 2.92 14.82 7.98
C VAL A 55 3.12 15.84 9.11
N ASP A 56 3.33 15.38 10.33
CA ASP A 56 3.60 16.23 11.49
C ASP A 56 4.92 17.02 11.33
N ALA A 57 5.87 16.48 10.59
CA ALA A 57 7.13 17.17 10.24
C ALA A 57 7.01 18.09 9.03
N GLY A 58 5.81 18.27 8.48
CA GLY A 58 5.54 19.20 7.39
C GLY A 58 5.48 18.57 6.00
N ALA A 59 5.58 17.27 5.86
CA ALA A 59 5.46 16.60 4.57
C ALA A 59 4.04 16.75 4.00
N ARG A 60 3.95 16.87 2.67
CA ARG A 60 2.68 16.94 1.94
C ARG A 60 2.67 15.83 0.88
N PRO A 61 2.34 14.59 1.28
CA PRO A 61 2.44 13.45 0.36
C PRO A 61 1.41 13.47 -0.77
N GLY A 62 0.34 14.25 -0.65
CA GLY A 62 -0.73 14.24 -1.64
C GLY A 62 -1.30 12.83 -1.77
N ARG A 63 -1.35 12.31 -2.98
CA ARG A 63 -1.84 10.95 -3.23
C ARG A 63 -0.80 9.86 -3.01
N TYR A 64 0.42 10.21 -2.65
CA TYR A 64 1.50 9.26 -2.34
C TYR A 64 1.53 8.87 -0.86
N GLY A 65 0.36 8.62 -0.29
CA GLY A 65 0.16 8.22 1.10
C GLY A 65 -0.15 6.74 1.26
N VAL A 66 -0.93 6.44 2.29
CA VAL A 66 -1.35 5.08 2.64
C VAL A 66 -2.81 4.87 2.25
N TYR A 67 -3.11 3.71 1.67
CA TYR A 67 -4.45 3.31 1.23
C TYR A 67 -4.88 2.06 1.99
N GLN A 68 -6.07 2.07 2.55
CA GLN A 68 -6.69 0.85 3.07
C GLN A 68 -7.32 0.06 1.94
N LEU A 69 -7.21 -1.25 2.00
CA LEU A 69 -7.85 -2.17 1.07
C LEU A 69 -9.23 -2.53 1.62
N VAL A 70 -10.26 -1.90 1.06
CA VAL A 70 -11.64 -2.13 1.46
C VAL A 70 -12.25 -3.17 0.53
N ARG A 71 -12.64 -4.30 1.08
CA ARG A 71 -13.25 -5.38 0.30
C ARG A 71 -14.67 -4.99 -0.10
N SER A 72 -14.95 -4.97 -1.40
CA SER A 72 -16.21 -4.41 -1.93
C SER A 72 -17.45 -5.20 -1.48
N VAL A 73 -17.34 -6.51 -1.31
CA VAL A 73 -18.48 -7.37 -0.99
C VAL A 73 -19.07 -7.09 0.39
N ASP A 74 -18.27 -6.62 1.36
CA ASP A 74 -18.73 -6.40 2.73
C ASP A 74 -18.23 -5.10 3.37
N SER A 75 -17.55 -4.26 2.59
CA SER A 75 -16.97 -2.97 3.03
C SER A 75 -15.97 -3.10 4.18
N ARG A 76 -15.36 -4.27 4.38
CA ARG A 76 -14.36 -4.49 5.44
C ARG A 76 -12.95 -4.21 4.96
N VAL A 77 -12.17 -3.57 5.82
CA VAL A 77 -10.75 -3.37 5.58
C VAL A 77 -10.01 -4.67 5.83
N VAL A 78 -9.27 -5.14 4.82
CA VAL A 78 -8.55 -6.43 4.85
C VAL A 78 -7.03 -6.27 4.82
N GLY A 79 -6.55 -5.06 4.60
CA GLY A 79 -5.13 -4.78 4.50
C GLY A 79 -4.88 -3.33 4.10
N ASP A 80 -3.66 -3.05 3.71
CA ASP A 80 -3.25 -1.73 3.22
C ASP A 80 -2.13 -1.83 2.21
N ILE A 81 -1.96 -0.76 1.46
CA ILE A 81 -0.88 -0.56 0.49
C ILE A 81 -0.56 0.93 0.48
N GLY A 82 0.69 1.28 0.26
CA GLY A 82 1.04 2.69 0.24
C GLY A 82 2.41 2.97 -0.30
N PHE A 83 2.70 4.25 -0.43
CA PHE A 83 3.98 4.76 -0.86
C PHE A 83 4.83 5.12 0.36
N HIS A 84 6.14 4.94 0.24
CA HIS A 84 7.11 5.41 1.24
C HIS A 84 7.41 6.91 1.10
N GLY A 85 6.60 7.61 0.33
CA GLY A 85 6.71 9.05 0.07
C GLY A 85 6.46 9.37 -1.39
N PRO A 86 6.48 10.66 -1.75
CA PRO A 86 6.35 11.09 -3.14
C PRO A 86 7.56 10.67 -3.98
N PRO A 87 7.48 10.78 -5.33
CA PRO A 87 8.59 10.41 -6.19
C PRO A 87 9.88 11.13 -5.82
N ASP A 88 11.00 10.41 -5.88
CA ASP A 88 12.32 11.02 -5.73
C ASP A 88 12.68 11.83 -6.99
N PRO A 89 13.84 12.54 -6.98
CA PRO A 89 14.25 13.33 -8.15
C PRO A 89 14.43 12.54 -9.44
N GLU A 90 14.59 11.22 -9.36
CA GLU A 90 14.72 10.33 -10.51
C GLU A 90 13.38 9.75 -10.97
N GLY A 91 12.29 10.11 -10.31
CA GLY A 91 10.94 9.65 -10.65
C GLY A 91 10.62 8.24 -10.12
N SER A 92 11.32 7.78 -9.09
CA SER A 92 11.03 6.50 -8.45
C SER A 92 10.09 6.66 -7.27
N VAL A 93 9.11 5.78 -7.16
CA VAL A 93 8.29 5.61 -5.95
C VAL A 93 8.49 4.20 -5.42
N THR A 94 8.53 4.05 -4.11
CA THR A 94 8.59 2.75 -3.44
C THR A 94 7.26 2.45 -2.76
N VAL A 95 6.74 1.25 -2.98
CA VAL A 95 5.48 0.81 -2.40
C VAL A 95 5.68 -0.35 -1.43
N GLY A 96 4.83 -0.40 -0.41
CA GLY A 96 4.74 -1.51 0.52
C GLY A 96 3.29 -1.87 0.76
N TYR A 97 3.03 -3.11 1.18
CA TYR A 97 1.66 -3.61 1.37
C TYR A 97 1.64 -4.73 2.40
N GLY A 98 0.45 -4.98 2.92
CA GLY A 98 0.21 -6.11 3.80
C GLY A 98 -1.27 -6.45 3.87
N LEU A 99 -1.56 -7.71 4.17
CA LEU A 99 -2.92 -8.22 4.36
C LEU A 99 -3.06 -8.85 5.73
N ALA A 100 -4.23 -8.70 6.34
CA ALA A 100 -4.63 -9.53 7.46
C ALA A 100 -4.53 -11.00 7.05
N ALA A 101 -4.11 -11.87 7.97
CA ALA A 101 -3.90 -13.28 7.67
C ALA A 101 -5.16 -13.95 7.10
N SER A 102 -6.34 -13.56 7.61
CA SER A 102 -7.64 -14.06 7.15
C SER A 102 -7.97 -13.69 5.71
N ALA A 103 -7.32 -12.68 5.15
CA ALA A 103 -7.56 -12.21 3.78
C ALA A 103 -6.53 -12.70 2.77
N ARG A 104 -5.54 -13.47 3.19
CA ARG A 104 -4.50 -14.00 2.30
C ARG A 104 -5.02 -15.15 1.45
N GLY A 105 -4.35 -15.40 0.33
CA GLY A 105 -4.68 -16.51 -0.56
C GLY A 105 -5.83 -16.23 -1.53
N HIS A 106 -6.29 -14.98 -1.65
CA HIS A 106 -7.36 -14.57 -2.54
C HIS A 106 -6.92 -13.67 -3.70
N GLY A 107 -5.63 -13.32 -3.75
CA GLY A 107 -5.10 -12.44 -4.80
C GLY A 107 -5.32 -10.95 -4.57
N TYR A 108 -5.75 -10.53 -3.39
CA TYR A 108 -6.02 -9.12 -3.10
C TYR A 108 -4.76 -8.24 -3.18
N ALA A 109 -3.63 -8.72 -2.65
CA ALA A 109 -2.39 -7.94 -2.70
C ALA A 109 -1.92 -7.69 -4.13
N THR A 110 -2.02 -8.71 -4.99
CA THR A 110 -1.68 -8.58 -6.42
C THR A 110 -2.60 -7.58 -7.11
N GLU A 111 -3.90 -7.67 -6.86
CA GLU A 111 -4.91 -6.77 -7.42
C GLU A 111 -4.65 -5.32 -6.99
N ALA A 112 -4.38 -5.10 -5.71
CA ALA A 112 -4.06 -3.78 -5.17
C ALA A 112 -2.77 -3.22 -5.73
N LEU A 113 -1.72 -4.01 -5.78
CA LEU A 113 -0.41 -3.59 -6.29
C LEU A 113 -0.48 -3.20 -7.77
N ARG A 114 -1.18 -3.99 -8.59
CA ARG A 114 -1.41 -3.64 -9.99
C ARG A 114 -2.12 -2.30 -10.15
N ALA A 115 -3.17 -2.09 -9.36
CA ALA A 115 -3.96 -0.85 -9.45
C ALA A 115 -3.16 0.37 -9.00
N LEU A 116 -2.45 0.25 -7.87
CA LEU A 116 -1.65 1.38 -7.35
C LEU A 116 -0.48 1.69 -8.27
N ALA A 117 0.22 0.67 -8.78
CA ALA A 117 1.32 0.85 -9.72
C ALA A 117 0.85 1.49 -11.03
N ALA A 118 -0.29 1.05 -11.57
CA ALA A 118 -0.87 1.65 -12.77
C ALA A 118 -1.22 3.12 -12.55
N TRP A 119 -1.82 3.43 -11.42
CA TRP A 119 -2.10 4.83 -11.06
C TRP A 119 -0.80 5.65 -11.00
N ALA A 120 0.22 5.15 -10.32
CA ALA A 120 1.49 5.85 -10.16
C ALA A 120 2.17 6.11 -11.50
N LEU A 121 2.26 5.08 -12.36
CA LEU A 121 2.90 5.20 -13.68
C LEU A 121 2.14 6.11 -14.64
N ALA A 122 0.88 6.41 -14.37
CA ALA A 122 0.11 7.40 -15.13
C ALA A 122 0.43 8.85 -14.73
N GLN A 123 1.14 9.06 -13.61
CA GLN A 123 1.55 10.39 -13.18
C GLN A 123 2.79 10.85 -13.94
N PRO A 124 2.84 12.11 -14.42
CA PRO A 124 3.96 12.57 -15.24
C PRO A 124 5.31 12.57 -14.52
N GLU A 125 5.30 12.72 -13.19
CA GLU A 125 6.51 12.73 -12.37
C GLU A 125 7.04 11.33 -12.01
N VAL A 126 6.29 10.27 -12.30
CA VAL A 126 6.69 8.90 -11.96
C VAL A 126 7.24 8.16 -13.18
N VAL A 127 8.45 7.69 -13.05
CA VAL A 127 9.15 6.91 -14.09
C VAL A 127 9.10 5.42 -13.77
N ARG A 128 9.17 5.06 -12.47
CA ARG A 128 9.17 3.65 -12.05
C ARG A 128 8.57 3.46 -10.68
N VAL A 129 8.04 2.27 -10.48
CA VAL A 129 7.55 1.80 -9.18
C VAL A 129 8.49 0.72 -8.68
N GLU A 130 8.94 0.83 -7.44
CA GLU A 130 9.83 -0.11 -6.80
C GLU A 130 9.17 -0.72 -5.56
N ALA A 131 9.56 -1.95 -5.24
CA ALA A 131 9.15 -2.62 -4.02
C ALA A 131 10.27 -3.58 -3.60
N ASP A 132 10.34 -3.89 -2.33
CA ASP A 132 11.31 -4.85 -1.83
C ASP A 132 10.66 -5.81 -0.83
N THR A 133 11.31 -6.94 -0.63
CA THR A 133 10.89 -7.94 0.36
C THR A 133 12.08 -8.80 0.75
N THR A 134 11.97 -9.49 1.88
CA THR A 134 13.03 -10.39 2.34
C THR A 134 13.13 -11.65 1.47
N HIS A 135 14.29 -12.29 1.50
CA HIS A 135 14.53 -13.55 0.77
C HIS A 135 13.57 -14.66 1.23
N ALA A 136 13.17 -14.66 2.48
CA ALA A 136 12.29 -15.68 3.04
C ALA A 136 10.81 -15.44 2.72
N ASN A 137 10.43 -14.23 2.32
CA ASN A 137 9.03 -13.89 2.07
C ASN A 137 8.61 -14.25 0.64
N LEU A 138 8.47 -15.55 0.40
CA LEU A 138 8.06 -16.07 -0.91
C LEU A 138 6.68 -15.58 -1.35
N PRO A 139 5.66 -15.50 -0.47
CA PRO A 139 4.36 -14.96 -0.88
C PRO A 139 4.44 -13.55 -1.44
N SER A 140 5.22 -12.66 -0.82
CA SER A 140 5.39 -11.28 -1.30
C SER A 140 6.13 -11.23 -2.64
N GLN A 141 7.17 -12.07 -2.82
CA GLN A 141 7.87 -12.19 -4.10
C GLN A 141 6.90 -12.58 -5.23
N ARG A 142 6.02 -13.54 -4.97
CA ARG A 142 5.00 -13.97 -5.94
C ARG A 142 4.00 -12.87 -6.26
N VAL A 143 3.60 -12.09 -5.26
CA VAL A 143 2.72 -10.93 -5.47
C VAL A 143 3.36 -9.93 -6.42
N MET A 144 4.63 -9.57 -6.19
CA MET A 144 5.37 -8.64 -7.04
C MET A 144 5.50 -9.17 -8.48
N GLU A 145 5.87 -10.43 -8.62
CA GLU A 145 6.00 -11.07 -9.94
C GLU A 145 4.66 -11.11 -10.70
N ARG A 146 3.58 -11.50 -10.01
CA ARG A 146 2.23 -11.54 -10.59
C ARG A 146 1.70 -10.14 -10.97
N ALA A 147 2.15 -9.11 -10.26
CA ALA A 147 1.84 -7.73 -10.60
C ALA A 147 2.65 -7.20 -11.79
N GLY A 148 3.56 -8.00 -12.33
CA GLY A 148 4.38 -7.63 -13.49
C GLY A 148 5.73 -7.03 -13.13
N MET A 149 6.08 -7.01 -11.85
CA MET A 149 7.39 -6.50 -11.41
C MET A 149 8.48 -7.54 -11.69
N ARG A 150 9.68 -7.05 -11.95
CA ARG A 150 10.86 -7.90 -12.18
C ARG A 150 11.91 -7.65 -11.11
N LEU A 151 12.62 -8.71 -10.74
CA LEU A 151 13.77 -8.61 -9.84
C LEU A 151 14.90 -7.84 -10.54
N VAL A 152 15.37 -6.77 -9.91
CA VAL A 152 16.45 -5.93 -10.47
C VAL A 152 17.72 -5.94 -9.64
N ASP A 153 17.64 -6.28 -8.35
CA ASP A 153 18.78 -6.30 -7.45
C ASP A 153 18.46 -7.12 -6.20
N HIS A 154 19.50 -7.44 -5.45
CA HIS A 154 19.36 -8.05 -4.13
C HIS A 154 20.60 -7.75 -3.27
N ASN A 155 20.42 -7.84 -1.97
CA ASN A 155 21.52 -7.81 -1.00
C ASN A 155 21.37 -9.01 -0.03
N GLU A 156 22.06 -9.02 1.10
CA GLU A 156 22.01 -10.12 2.06
C GLU A 156 20.62 -10.32 2.68
N GLN A 157 19.80 -9.27 2.73
CA GLN A 157 18.50 -9.28 3.42
C GLN A 157 17.30 -9.18 2.48
N LEU A 158 17.43 -8.43 1.39
CA LEU A 158 16.32 -8.01 0.55
C LEU A 158 16.49 -8.37 -0.92
N ARG A 159 15.34 -8.52 -1.59
CA ARG A 159 15.21 -8.55 -3.04
C ARG A 159 14.47 -7.30 -3.47
N PHE A 160 14.96 -6.65 -4.52
CA PHE A 160 14.41 -5.40 -5.05
C PHE A 160 13.74 -5.67 -6.40
N TYR A 161 12.50 -5.23 -6.50
CA TYR A 161 11.66 -5.40 -7.69
C TYR A 161 11.29 -4.04 -8.27
N ARG A 162 11.01 -4.02 -9.57
CA ARG A 162 10.74 -2.79 -10.30
C ARG A 162 9.70 -3.01 -11.40
N LEU A 163 8.92 -1.93 -11.66
CA LEU A 163 7.99 -1.83 -12.77
C LEU A 163 8.14 -0.41 -13.38
N PRO A 164 8.25 -0.21 -14.66
CA PRO A 164 8.59 -1.15 -15.73
C PRO A 164 9.97 -1.68 -15.65
#